data_c28ee929bf45b7a23a3ff1f953a72703
#
_entry.id   c28ee929bf45b7a23a3ff1f953a72703
#
_cell.length_a   1.000
_cell.length_b   1.000
_cell.length_c   1.000
_cell.angle_alpha   90.00
_cell.angle_beta   90.00
_cell.angle_gamma   90.00
#
_symmetry.space_group_name_H-M   'P 1'
#
loop_
_entity.id
_entity.type
_entity.pdbx_description
1 polymer ?
#
loop_
_entity_poly.entity_id
_entity_poly.type
_entity_poly.pdbx_seq_one_letter_code
_entity_poly.pdbx_strand_id
1 'polypeptide(L)'
;MRLRLGPLFLNPTIALTNAGVDDNVFNEADSASPQSDFTLTLTPATDVWLRFGSTWLNGAVREDLVYYHEFASERSANTNLRLNWTLPFNRLILNPGVAYLHTRERPGFEIDTRSQRNELDYNGTVELRVGSKTHLGARFDQRVTEFDQDATYQGTSLQDELNRTVTAFGVTGRHQLTPLTSITFDVSRQQDRFEFSPDRDTDSTLVVAGLKFDPAALLKGAATFGYRDFQPLSPAVPSFQGATAAVDLAYVPFDSTRLTLTVTRDVQYSYDVNQPYYLLTGATGSISQRIYGPVDAVGRIGADRLEYRDRAGAAVAAADRVDRINSYGGGIGYHMGRDLRIGFNVDRQQRTSVIDSRQYTGLKYGFAVTYGT
;
A
#
# COMPACT_ATOMS: atom_id res chain seq x y z
N MET A 1 -9.90 22.10 2.27
CA MET A 1 -11.30 21.65 2.44
C MET A 1 -12.16 22.49 1.51
N ARG A 2 -12.90 21.84 0.61
CA ARG A 2 -13.64 22.54 -0.47
C ARG A 2 -15.07 22.86 -0.12
N LEU A 3 -15.74 21.98 0.64
CA LEU A 3 -17.13 22.17 1.05
C LEU A 3 -17.24 22.10 2.57
N ARG A 4 -18.05 23.02 3.13
CA ARG A 4 -18.36 23.05 4.56
C ARG A 4 -19.87 23.15 4.75
N LEU A 5 -20.44 22.19 5.47
CA LEU A 5 -21.86 22.11 5.81
C LEU A 5 -22.00 22.01 7.35
N GLY A 6 -21.95 23.17 8.02
CA GLY A 6 -21.93 23.19 9.48
C GLY A 6 -20.69 22.52 10.07
N PRO A 7 -20.86 21.41 10.85
CA PRO A 7 -19.74 20.65 11.41
C PRO A 7 -19.09 19.68 10.42
N LEU A 8 -19.67 19.47 9.24
CA LEU A 8 -19.21 18.58 8.19
C LEU A 8 -18.31 19.31 7.22
N PHE A 9 -17.16 18.73 6.92
CA PHE A 9 -16.20 19.20 5.91
C PHE A 9 -15.93 18.08 4.90
N LEU A 10 -16.00 18.41 3.62
CA LEU A 10 -15.81 17.48 2.51
C LEU A 10 -14.71 17.97 1.56
N ASN A 11 -13.95 17.03 1.03
CA ASN A 11 -12.95 17.29 -0.01
C ASN A 11 -13.15 16.31 -1.18
N PRO A 12 -14.18 16.51 -2.02
CA PRO A 12 -14.41 15.64 -3.16
C PRO A 12 -13.34 15.85 -4.23
N THR A 13 -12.93 14.74 -4.83
CA THR A 13 -12.00 14.68 -5.97
C THR A 13 -12.53 13.69 -6.99
N ILE A 14 -12.16 13.88 -8.25
CA ILE A 14 -12.42 12.91 -9.32
C ILE A 14 -11.19 12.82 -10.20
N ALA A 15 -10.78 11.60 -10.53
CA ALA A 15 -9.68 11.35 -11.43
C ALA A 15 -10.11 10.37 -12.53
N LEU A 16 -9.73 10.68 -13.76
CA LEU A 16 -9.71 9.77 -14.87
C LEU A 16 -8.24 9.47 -15.17
N THR A 17 -7.82 8.23 -15.05
CA THR A 17 -6.44 7.82 -15.25
C THR A 17 -6.34 6.63 -16.19
N ASN A 18 -5.13 6.35 -16.69
CA ASN A 18 -4.88 5.22 -17.59
C ASN A 18 -5.80 5.20 -18.83
N ALA A 19 -6.28 6.38 -19.30
CA ALA A 19 -7.06 6.46 -20.53
C ALA A 19 -6.11 6.25 -21.72
N GLY A 20 -5.79 5.01 -22.02
CA GLY A 20 -4.76 4.65 -23.00
C GLY A 20 -4.56 3.15 -23.12
N VAL A 21 -3.34 2.74 -23.40
CA VAL A 21 -2.99 1.35 -23.71
C VAL A 21 -2.10 0.75 -22.61
N ASP A 22 -2.44 -0.47 -22.19
CA ASP A 22 -1.61 -1.41 -21.45
C ASP A 22 -1.16 -2.48 -22.44
N ASP A 23 0.11 -2.57 -22.79
CA ASP A 23 0.62 -3.51 -23.80
C ASP A 23 0.79 -4.93 -23.28
N ASN A 24 0.68 -5.14 -21.96
CA ASN A 24 0.76 -6.45 -21.32
C ASN A 24 -0.23 -6.54 -20.16
N VAL A 25 -1.53 -6.69 -20.49
CA VAL A 25 -2.65 -6.69 -19.53
C VAL A 25 -2.51 -7.76 -18.44
N PHE A 26 -1.89 -8.89 -18.75
CA PHE A 26 -1.79 -10.05 -17.85
C PHE A 26 -0.40 -10.24 -17.22
N ASN A 27 0.56 -9.35 -17.50
CA ASN A 27 1.97 -9.52 -17.15
C ASN A 27 2.52 -10.88 -17.66
N GLU A 28 2.10 -11.25 -18.86
CA GLU A 28 2.58 -12.46 -19.52
C GLU A 28 4.07 -12.37 -19.81
N ALA A 29 4.72 -13.54 -19.82
CA ALA A 29 6.14 -13.62 -20.17
C ALA A 29 6.38 -13.08 -21.58
N ASP A 30 7.52 -12.42 -21.78
CA ASP A 30 7.90 -11.86 -23.09
C ASP A 30 7.87 -12.92 -24.22
N SER A 31 8.04 -14.21 -23.87
CA SER A 31 7.94 -15.36 -24.78
C SER A 31 6.52 -15.81 -25.10
N ALA A 32 5.51 -15.33 -24.39
CA ALA A 32 4.11 -15.80 -24.46
C ALA A 32 3.21 -14.91 -25.31
N SER A 33 3.74 -13.98 -26.10
CA SER A 33 2.97 -13.03 -26.91
C SER A 33 2.00 -12.18 -26.09
N PRO A 34 2.50 -11.26 -25.25
CA PRO A 34 1.69 -10.42 -24.36
C PRO A 34 0.50 -9.75 -25.06
N GLN A 35 -0.63 -9.69 -24.37
CA GLN A 35 -1.86 -9.12 -24.91
C GLN A 35 -2.05 -7.68 -24.45
N SER A 36 -2.37 -6.81 -25.39
CA SER A 36 -2.62 -5.39 -25.15
C SER A 36 -4.12 -5.08 -25.11
N ASP A 37 -4.51 -4.07 -24.35
CA ASP A 37 -5.88 -3.56 -24.35
C ASP A 37 -5.90 -2.05 -24.07
N PHE A 38 -6.98 -1.40 -24.52
CA PHE A 38 -7.30 -0.06 -24.08
C PHE A 38 -7.91 -0.10 -22.69
N THR A 39 -7.36 0.71 -21.80
CA THR A 39 -7.79 0.78 -20.39
C THR A 39 -8.22 2.18 -20.00
N LEU A 40 -9.03 2.25 -18.96
CA LEU A 40 -9.52 3.50 -18.37
C LEU A 40 -9.86 3.25 -16.90
N THR A 41 -9.47 4.14 -16.02
CA THR A 41 -9.87 4.11 -14.61
C THR A 41 -10.52 5.43 -14.21
N LEU A 42 -11.76 5.38 -13.73
CA LEU A 42 -12.46 6.53 -13.15
C LEU A 42 -12.49 6.39 -11.64
N THR A 43 -11.93 7.37 -10.94
CA THR A 43 -11.81 7.38 -9.47
C THR A 43 -12.53 8.58 -8.87
N PRO A 44 -13.81 8.49 -8.51
CA PRO A 44 -14.41 9.40 -7.55
C PRO A 44 -13.89 9.10 -6.14
N ALA A 45 -13.53 10.15 -5.40
CA ALA A 45 -13.10 10.02 -4.01
C ALA A 45 -13.52 11.24 -3.18
N THR A 46 -13.65 11.06 -1.87
CA THR A 46 -13.88 12.17 -0.95
C THR A 46 -13.29 11.88 0.41
N ASP A 47 -12.61 12.87 0.98
CA ASP A 47 -12.29 12.87 2.40
C ASP A 47 -13.40 13.61 3.16
N VAL A 48 -13.74 13.07 4.33
CA VAL A 48 -14.82 13.55 5.18
C VAL A 48 -14.29 13.84 6.57
N TRP A 49 -14.59 15.00 7.12
CA TRP A 49 -14.33 15.33 8.53
C TRP A 49 -15.61 15.83 9.15
N LEU A 50 -16.00 15.21 10.26
CA LEU A 50 -17.16 15.60 11.02
C LEU A 50 -16.74 15.91 12.45
N ARG A 51 -17.08 17.12 12.91
CA ARG A 51 -16.72 17.58 14.25
C ARG A 51 -17.91 17.46 15.20
N PHE A 52 -17.70 16.75 16.31
CA PHE A 52 -18.66 16.67 17.42
C PHE A 52 -18.02 17.23 18.71
N GLY A 53 -18.28 18.48 19.03
CA GLY A 53 -17.65 19.12 20.18
C GLY A 53 -16.13 19.16 20.05
N SER A 54 -15.44 18.44 20.95
CA SER A 54 -13.97 18.26 20.92
C SER A 54 -13.50 17.08 20.10
N THR A 55 -14.40 16.22 19.61
CA THR A 55 -14.06 14.99 18.89
C THR A 55 -14.12 15.17 17.38
N TRP A 56 -13.36 14.37 16.65
CA TRP A 56 -13.31 14.37 15.20
C TRP A 56 -13.50 12.97 14.64
N LEU A 57 -14.49 12.82 13.77
CA LEU A 57 -14.64 11.65 12.91
C LEU A 57 -14.06 11.98 11.54
N ASN A 58 -13.04 11.23 11.13
CA ASN A 58 -12.39 11.37 9.84
C ASN A 58 -12.70 10.14 8.99
N GLY A 59 -13.15 10.35 7.78
CA GLY A 59 -13.43 9.28 6.83
C GLY A 59 -12.81 9.56 5.46
N ALA A 60 -12.61 8.50 4.70
CA ALA A 60 -12.25 8.57 3.29
C ALA A 60 -13.03 7.49 2.53
N VAL A 61 -13.56 7.87 1.39
CA VAL A 61 -14.26 6.98 0.46
C VAL A 61 -13.60 7.14 -0.90
N ARG A 62 -13.21 6.03 -1.50
CA ARG A 62 -12.64 5.98 -2.83
C ARG A 62 -13.20 4.78 -3.58
N GLU A 63 -13.61 5.00 -4.83
CA GLU A 63 -14.04 3.96 -5.75
C GLU A 63 -13.20 4.04 -7.01
N ASP A 64 -12.56 2.94 -7.42
CA ASP A 64 -11.83 2.84 -8.67
C ASP A 64 -12.64 1.98 -9.65
N LEU A 65 -13.27 2.62 -10.63
CA LEU A 65 -14.01 1.96 -11.71
C LEU A 65 -13.04 1.68 -12.87
N VAL A 66 -12.60 0.43 -12.98
CA VAL A 66 -11.60 -0.01 -13.96
C VAL A 66 -12.30 -0.61 -15.18
N TYR A 67 -11.96 -0.08 -16.34
CA TYR A 67 -12.51 -0.52 -17.63
C TYR A 67 -11.39 -1.05 -18.54
N TYR A 68 -11.67 -2.16 -19.19
CA TYR A 68 -10.91 -2.77 -20.28
C TYR A 68 -11.81 -2.92 -21.49
N HIS A 69 -11.30 -2.65 -22.69
CA HIS A 69 -12.12 -2.67 -23.91
C HIS A 69 -12.42 -4.11 -24.34
N GLU A 70 -11.39 -4.90 -24.59
CA GLU A 70 -11.51 -6.29 -25.04
C GLU A 70 -11.71 -7.25 -23.87
N PHE A 71 -10.92 -7.13 -22.82
CA PHE A 71 -10.95 -8.04 -21.66
C PHE A 71 -12.00 -7.62 -20.62
N ALA A 72 -13.28 -7.85 -20.97
CA ALA A 72 -14.40 -7.50 -20.08
C ALA A 72 -14.33 -8.18 -18.71
N SER A 73 -13.71 -9.36 -18.63
CA SER A 73 -13.45 -10.08 -17.37
C SER A 73 -12.52 -9.34 -16.41
N GLU A 74 -11.70 -8.43 -16.92
CA GLU A 74 -10.75 -7.64 -16.11
C GLU A 74 -11.35 -6.33 -15.57
N ARG A 75 -12.59 -5.99 -15.96
CA ARG A 75 -13.31 -4.83 -15.43
C ARG A 75 -13.64 -5.04 -13.96
N SER A 76 -13.50 -3.98 -13.16
CA SER A 76 -13.77 -4.05 -11.73
C SER A 76 -14.25 -2.71 -11.17
N ALA A 77 -14.90 -2.80 -10.01
CA ALA A 77 -15.18 -1.67 -9.13
C ALA A 77 -14.48 -1.96 -7.80
N ASN A 78 -13.50 -1.13 -7.46
CA ASN A 78 -12.67 -1.34 -6.28
C ASN A 78 -12.98 -0.26 -5.24
N THR A 79 -13.55 -0.67 -4.12
CA THR A 79 -14.01 0.19 -3.04
C THR A 79 -12.99 0.25 -1.92
N ASN A 80 -12.61 1.43 -1.48
CA ASN A 80 -11.77 1.65 -0.31
C ASN A 80 -12.46 2.64 0.63
N LEU A 81 -12.82 2.17 1.83
CA LEU A 81 -13.46 2.95 2.87
C LEU A 81 -12.57 3.01 4.10
N ARG A 82 -12.45 4.17 4.72
CA ARG A 82 -11.73 4.34 5.99
C ARG A 82 -12.52 5.25 6.91
N LEU A 83 -12.55 4.92 8.18
CA LEU A 83 -13.17 5.71 9.22
C LEU A 83 -12.30 5.68 10.48
N ASN A 84 -11.96 6.85 11.02
CA ASN A 84 -11.20 6.98 12.25
C ASN A 84 -11.88 8.01 13.17
N TRP A 85 -11.97 7.71 14.43
CA TRP A 85 -12.56 8.59 15.42
C TRP A 85 -11.53 9.03 16.47
N THR A 86 -11.26 10.32 16.56
CA THR A 86 -10.36 10.89 17.57
C THR A 86 -11.17 11.42 18.74
N LEU A 87 -10.97 10.84 19.91
CA LEU A 87 -11.67 11.10 21.17
C LEU A 87 -10.65 11.62 22.21
N PRO A 88 -10.46 12.94 22.33
CA PRO A 88 -9.57 13.52 23.35
C PRO A 88 -10.29 13.66 24.70
N PHE A 89 -9.75 13.04 25.76
CA PHE A 89 -10.18 13.14 27.16
C PHE A 89 -9.04 13.68 28.02
N ASN A 90 -8.93 14.97 28.18
CA ASN A 90 -7.86 15.62 28.95
C ASN A 90 -6.46 15.10 28.61
N ARG A 91 -5.98 14.07 29.35
CA ARG A 91 -4.66 13.43 29.11
C ARG A 91 -4.74 12.16 28.28
N LEU A 92 -5.93 11.60 28.10
CA LEU A 92 -6.17 10.37 27.37
C LEU A 92 -6.70 10.69 25.97
N ILE A 93 -6.15 10.05 24.95
CA ILE A 93 -6.64 10.13 23.56
C ILE A 93 -6.94 8.72 23.09
N LEU A 94 -8.16 8.51 22.62
CA LEU A 94 -8.56 7.25 21.98
C LEU A 94 -8.74 7.49 20.49
N ASN A 95 -8.24 6.58 19.67
CA ASN A 95 -8.37 6.64 18.22
C ASN A 95 -8.79 5.26 17.68
N PRO A 96 -10.07 4.86 17.80
CA PRO A 96 -10.57 3.68 17.09
C PRO A 96 -10.73 3.97 15.61
N GLY A 97 -10.50 2.95 14.79
CA GLY A 97 -10.64 3.03 13.36
C GLY A 97 -11.09 1.73 12.74
N VAL A 98 -11.68 1.83 11.55
CA VAL A 98 -12.04 0.70 10.70
C VAL A 98 -11.75 1.08 9.24
N ALA A 99 -11.24 0.11 8.46
CA ALA A 99 -11.11 0.24 7.02
C ALA A 99 -11.65 -1.00 6.32
N TYR A 100 -12.24 -0.80 5.16
CA TYR A 100 -12.74 -1.86 4.30
C TYR A 100 -12.21 -1.65 2.89
N LEU A 101 -11.66 -2.72 2.32
CA LEU A 101 -11.20 -2.79 0.94
C LEU A 101 -11.91 -3.95 0.26
N HIS A 102 -12.64 -3.65 -0.81
CA HIS A 102 -13.10 -4.63 -1.79
C HIS A 102 -12.38 -4.35 -3.11
N THR A 103 -11.65 -5.30 -3.63
CA THR A 103 -10.83 -5.05 -4.80
C THR A 103 -10.65 -6.30 -5.66
N ARG A 104 -10.50 -6.08 -6.96
CA ARG A 104 -10.06 -7.08 -7.93
C ARG A 104 -8.77 -6.63 -8.59
N GLU A 105 -7.78 -6.33 -7.77
CA GLU A 105 -6.44 -5.96 -8.22
C GLU A 105 -5.42 -7.04 -7.89
N ARG A 106 -4.24 -6.95 -8.48
CA ARG A 106 -3.12 -7.83 -8.13
C ARG A 106 -2.80 -7.70 -6.64
N PRO A 107 -2.74 -8.80 -5.87
CA PRO A 107 -2.54 -8.74 -4.41
C PRO A 107 -1.12 -8.30 -4.00
N GLY A 108 -0.24 -8.05 -4.93
CA GLY A 108 1.13 -7.64 -4.68
C GLY A 108 2.00 -7.83 -5.92
N PHE A 109 3.30 -7.91 -5.71
CA PHE A 109 4.27 -8.07 -6.80
C PHE A 109 4.42 -9.52 -7.27
N GLU A 110 3.96 -10.49 -6.49
CA GLU A 110 4.13 -11.91 -6.81
C GLU A 110 3.04 -12.44 -7.74
N ILE A 111 1.79 -12.07 -7.49
CA ILE A 111 0.62 -12.61 -8.16
C ILE A 111 0.23 -11.69 -9.31
N ASP A 112 0.41 -12.15 -10.56
CA ASP A 112 0.16 -11.34 -11.75
C ASP A 112 -1.31 -11.37 -12.22
N THR A 113 -2.13 -12.28 -11.67
CA THR A 113 -3.58 -12.27 -11.92
C THR A 113 -4.30 -11.25 -11.03
N ARG A 114 -5.36 -10.63 -11.56
CA ARG A 114 -6.26 -9.80 -10.76
C ARG A 114 -7.22 -10.70 -10.02
N SER A 115 -7.18 -10.67 -8.70
CA SER A 115 -7.95 -11.56 -7.83
C SER A 115 -8.87 -10.76 -6.94
N GLN A 116 -10.15 -11.12 -6.93
CA GLN A 116 -11.11 -10.48 -6.06
C GLN A 116 -10.86 -10.87 -4.61
N ARG A 117 -10.80 -9.86 -3.74
CA ARG A 117 -10.64 -10.06 -2.30
C ARG A 117 -11.28 -8.95 -1.50
N ASN A 118 -11.61 -9.29 -0.26
CA ASN A 118 -12.04 -8.36 0.77
C ASN A 118 -10.96 -8.26 1.85
N GLU A 119 -10.71 -7.05 2.33
CA GLU A 119 -9.89 -6.83 3.52
C GLU A 119 -10.67 -5.96 4.51
N LEU A 120 -10.73 -6.39 5.76
CA LEU A 120 -11.38 -5.65 6.84
C LEU A 120 -10.35 -5.40 7.93
N ASP A 121 -10.05 -4.13 8.17
CA ASP A 121 -9.10 -3.68 9.19
C ASP A 121 -9.83 -3.04 10.36
N TYR A 122 -9.60 -3.53 11.56
CA TYR A 122 -9.94 -2.87 12.82
C TYR A 122 -8.65 -2.39 13.47
N ASN A 123 -8.61 -1.14 13.86
CA ASN A 123 -7.45 -0.60 14.57
C ASN A 123 -7.88 0.29 15.72
N GLY A 124 -7.01 0.42 16.70
CA GLY A 124 -7.27 1.29 17.84
C GLY A 124 -6.01 1.65 18.58
N THR A 125 -5.90 2.91 18.98
CA THR A 125 -4.83 3.37 19.86
C THR A 125 -5.41 4.05 21.09
N VAL A 126 -4.77 3.83 22.22
CA VAL A 126 -5.00 4.52 23.48
C VAL A 126 -3.71 5.21 23.86
N GLU A 127 -3.68 6.54 23.88
CA GLU A 127 -2.50 7.33 24.22
C GLU A 127 -2.73 8.12 25.50
N LEU A 128 -1.84 7.98 26.48
CA LEU A 128 -1.79 8.77 27.70
C LEU A 128 -0.67 9.81 27.61
N ARG A 129 -1.02 11.10 27.77
CA ARG A 129 -0.05 12.18 27.85
C ARG A 129 0.61 12.19 29.24
N VAL A 130 1.83 11.68 29.31
CA VAL A 130 2.62 11.58 30.57
C VAL A 130 3.48 12.84 30.82
N GLY A 131 3.71 13.65 29.79
CA GLY A 131 4.42 14.92 29.86
C GLY A 131 3.91 15.91 28.83
N SER A 132 4.46 17.11 28.81
CA SER A 132 4.02 18.15 27.84
C SER A 132 4.21 17.74 26.38
N LYS A 133 5.22 16.90 26.10
CA LYS A 133 5.61 16.46 24.76
C LYS A 133 5.63 14.94 24.59
N THR A 134 5.33 14.17 25.65
CA THR A 134 5.48 12.71 25.68
C THR A 134 4.15 12.03 25.88
N HIS A 135 3.89 11.04 25.03
CA HIS A 135 2.72 10.16 25.10
C HIS A 135 3.20 8.72 25.14
N LEU A 136 2.59 7.93 26.00
CA LEU A 136 2.72 6.47 26.05
C LEU A 136 1.37 5.87 25.75
N GLY A 137 1.35 4.76 25.05
CA GLY A 137 0.09 4.17 24.63
C GLY A 137 0.15 2.68 24.37
N ALA A 138 -0.99 2.15 24.06
CA ALA A 138 -1.17 0.81 23.54
C ALA A 138 -1.90 0.88 22.20
N ARG A 139 -1.62 -0.08 21.31
CA ARG A 139 -2.34 -0.26 20.07
C ARG A 139 -2.84 -1.68 19.90
N PHE A 140 -3.92 -1.79 19.16
CA PHE A 140 -4.50 -3.02 18.67
C PHE A 140 -4.77 -2.86 17.19
N ASP A 141 -4.41 -3.89 16.40
CA ASP A 141 -4.71 -3.96 14.99
C ASP A 141 -5.18 -5.39 14.67
N GLN A 142 -6.25 -5.51 13.89
CA GLN A 142 -6.70 -6.79 13.35
C GLN A 142 -7.10 -6.59 11.88
N ARG A 143 -6.52 -7.41 11.01
CA ARG A 143 -6.87 -7.46 9.59
C ARG A 143 -7.34 -8.85 9.21
N VAL A 144 -8.51 -8.91 8.59
CA VAL A 144 -9.03 -10.11 7.95
C VAL A 144 -8.90 -9.94 6.45
N THR A 145 -8.29 -10.91 5.78
CA THR A 145 -8.13 -10.95 4.31
C THR A 145 -8.81 -12.20 3.79
N GLU A 146 -9.76 -12.03 2.87
CA GLU A 146 -10.55 -13.11 2.26
C GLU A 146 -10.52 -12.97 0.74
N PHE A 147 -10.03 -14.00 0.06
CA PHE A 147 -10.09 -14.14 -1.39
C PHE A 147 -11.37 -14.87 -1.80
N ASP A 148 -11.89 -14.56 -2.97
CA ASP A 148 -13.02 -15.30 -3.54
C ASP A 148 -12.63 -16.75 -3.83
N GLN A 149 -13.63 -17.64 -3.79
CA GLN A 149 -13.47 -19.09 -4.03
C GLN A 149 -12.86 -19.40 -5.40
N ASP A 150 -13.17 -18.60 -6.40
CA ASP A 150 -12.67 -18.76 -7.77
C ASP A 150 -11.30 -18.12 -8.01
N ALA A 151 -10.74 -17.43 -6.99
CA ALA A 151 -9.46 -16.78 -7.10
C ALA A 151 -8.33 -17.81 -7.16
N THR A 152 -7.78 -18.03 -8.34
CA THR A 152 -6.69 -18.99 -8.57
C THR A 152 -5.50 -18.30 -9.26
N TYR A 153 -4.31 -18.82 -8.99
CA TYR A 153 -3.10 -18.40 -9.68
C TYR A 153 -2.15 -19.59 -9.88
N GLN A 154 -1.75 -19.85 -11.13
CA GLN A 154 -0.91 -21.00 -11.50
C GLN A 154 -1.42 -22.34 -10.94
N GLY A 155 -2.73 -22.54 -10.92
CA GLY A 155 -3.38 -23.76 -10.42
C GLY A 155 -3.53 -23.84 -8.90
N THR A 156 -3.07 -22.82 -8.17
CA THR A 156 -3.21 -22.73 -6.70
C THR A 156 -4.41 -21.85 -6.35
N SER A 157 -5.24 -22.30 -5.40
CA SER A 157 -6.32 -21.50 -4.81
C SER A 157 -5.73 -20.42 -3.90
N LEU A 158 -6.03 -19.17 -4.21
CA LEU A 158 -5.57 -18.05 -3.37
C LEU A 158 -6.36 -17.96 -2.06
N GLN A 159 -7.60 -18.45 -2.04
CA GLN A 159 -8.40 -18.58 -0.84
C GLN A 159 -7.72 -19.52 0.15
N ASP A 160 -7.35 -20.72 -0.31
CA ASP A 160 -6.77 -21.74 0.58
C ASP A 160 -5.41 -21.34 1.13
N GLU A 161 -4.62 -20.60 0.33
CA GLU A 161 -3.25 -20.26 0.70
C GLU A 161 -3.09 -18.90 1.38
N LEU A 162 -4.02 -17.97 1.18
CA LEU A 162 -3.82 -16.56 1.59
C LEU A 162 -4.92 -15.99 2.47
N ASN A 163 -6.08 -16.68 2.63
CA ASN A 163 -7.08 -16.24 3.61
C ASN A 163 -6.49 -16.30 5.01
N ARG A 164 -6.51 -15.17 5.71
CA ARG A 164 -5.91 -15.09 7.03
C ARG A 164 -6.45 -13.95 7.86
N THR A 165 -6.31 -14.12 9.17
CA THR A 165 -6.49 -13.06 10.16
C THR A 165 -5.13 -12.71 10.76
N VAL A 166 -4.77 -11.44 10.69
CA VAL A 166 -3.57 -10.87 11.33
C VAL A 166 -4.04 -10.09 12.55
N THR A 167 -3.53 -10.43 13.73
CA THR A 167 -3.85 -9.71 14.97
C THR A 167 -2.56 -9.21 15.61
N ALA A 168 -2.48 -7.94 15.94
CA ALA A 168 -1.32 -7.33 16.58
C ALA A 168 -1.72 -6.51 17.81
N PHE A 169 -0.92 -6.66 18.87
CA PHE A 169 -0.98 -5.84 20.07
C PHE A 169 0.39 -5.22 20.32
N GLY A 170 0.42 -3.94 20.66
CA GLY A 170 1.67 -3.24 20.87
C GLY A 170 1.60 -2.16 21.94
N VAL A 171 2.78 -1.80 22.43
CA VAL A 171 2.99 -0.64 23.31
C VAL A 171 3.74 0.41 22.49
N THR A 172 3.25 1.65 22.56
CA THR A 172 3.74 2.76 21.75
C THR A 172 4.27 3.89 22.63
N GLY A 173 5.29 4.56 22.14
CA GLY A 173 5.80 5.80 22.74
C GLY A 173 5.95 6.86 21.65
N ARG A 174 5.53 8.08 21.96
CA ARG A 174 5.71 9.23 21.08
C ARG A 174 6.25 10.42 21.86
N HIS A 175 7.34 10.98 21.38
CA HIS A 175 7.91 12.20 21.93
C HIS A 175 8.02 13.27 20.85
N GLN A 176 7.44 14.43 21.11
CA GLN A 176 7.46 15.58 20.20
C GLN A 176 8.81 16.30 20.33
N LEU A 177 9.66 16.20 19.31
CA LEU A 177 10.95 16.89 19.24
C LEU A 177 10.76 18.37 18.92
N THR A 178 9.95 18.66 17.90
CA THR A 178 9.54 19.99 17.49
C THR A 178 8.02 20.05 17.31
N PRO A 179 7.39 21.21 17.13
CA PRO A 179 5.96 21.27 16.82
C PRO A 179 5.53 20.44 15.60
N LEU A 180 6.46 20.19 14.66
CA LEU A 180 6.18 19.50 13.40
C LEU A 180 6.86 18.13 13.26
N THR A 181 7.60 17.68 14.31
CA THR A 181 8.35 16.40 14.23
C THR A 181 8.24 15.66 15.55
N SER A 182 7.91 14.38 15.47
CA SER A 182 7.88 13.45 16.61
C SER A 182 8.74 12.23 16.34
N ILE A 183 9.44 11.75 17.38
CA ILE A 183 10.03 10.41 17.40
C ILE A 183 8.99 9.43 17.95
N THR A 184 8.94 8.24 17.38
CA THR A 184 8.00 7.18 17.76
C THR A 184 8.74 5.89 18.06
N PHE A 185 8.24 5.12 19.00
CA PHE A 185 8.67 3.76 19.32
C PHE A 185 7.47 2.85 19.40
N ASP A 186 7.61 1.64 18.92
CA ASP A 186 6.59 0.60 18.98
C ASP A 186 7.25 -0.75 19.29
N VAL A 187 6.68 -1.49 20.20
CA VAL A 187 7.00 -2.90 20.44
C VAL A 187 5.70 -3.67 20.39
N SER A 188 5.59 -4.60 19.46
CA SER A 188 4.35 -5.34 19.23
C SER A 188 4.57 -6.82 19.02
N ARG A 189 3.56 -7.59 19.40
CA ARG A 189 3.39 -9.00 19.07
C ARG A 189 2.31 -9.11 18.00
N GLN A 190 2.62 -9.83 16.92
CA GLN A 190 1.71 -10.09 15.81
C GLN A 190 1.51 -11.59 15.67
N GLN A 191 0.29 -12.00 15.39
CA GLN A 191 -0.11 -13.36 15.09
C GLN A 191 -0.81 -13.39 13.74
N ASP A 192 -0.34 -14.22 12.84
CA ASP A 192 -0.94 -14.47 11.54
C ASP A 192 -1.55 -15.88 11.57
N ARG A 193 -2.83 -15.99 11.32
CA ARG A 193 -3.58 -17.26 11.35
C ARG A 193 -4.28 -17.46 10.01
N PHE A 194 -3.92 -18.54 9.34
CA PHE A 194 -4.47 -18.90 8.03
C PHE A 194 -5.70 -19.80 8.20
N GLU A 195 -6.75 -19.48 7.47
CA GLU A 195 -8.04 -20.16 7.60
C GLU A 195 -7.97 -21.64 7.14
N PHE A 196 -7.32 -21.87 5.99
CA PHE A 196 -7.26 -23.19 5.35
C PHE A 196 -5.86 -23.81 5.34
N SER A 197 -4.83 -23.04 5.64
CA SER A 197 -3.42 -23.46 5.60
C SER A 197 -2.70 -23.18 6.94
N PRO A 198 -3.09 -23.86 8.05
CA PRO A 198 -2.54 -23.57 9.39
C PRO A 198 -1.03 -23.86 9.51
N ASP A 199 -0.45 -24.67 8.62
CA ASP A 199 0.99 -24.88 8.50
C ASP A 199 1.78 -23.57 8.24
N ARG A 200 1.09 -22.51 7.81
CA ARG A 200 1.64 -21.18 7.52
C ARG A 200 1.47 -20.20 8.67
N ASP A 201 0.82 -20.63 9.74
CA ASP A 201 0.62 -19.79 10.93
C ASP A 201 1.95 -19.31 11.51
N THR A 202 1.98 -18.05 11.89
CA THR A 202 3.20 -17.44 12.43
C THR A 202 2.90 -16.55 13.62
N ASP A 203 3.91 -16.41 14.44
CA ASP A 203 4.02 -15.44 15.52
C ASP A 203 5.22 -14.52 15.24
N SER A 204 5.05 -13.22 15.38
CA SER A 204 6.14 -12.27 15.19
C SER A 204 6.25 -11.30 16.35
N THR A 205 7.47 -10.91 16.68
CA THR A 205 7.74 -9.76 17.54
C THR A 205 8.40 -8.67 16.72
N LEU A 206 7.87 -7.46 16.79
CA LEU A 206 8.40 -6.30 16.09
C LEU A 206 8.83 -5.24 17.10
N VAL A 207 10.01 -4.67 16.88
CA VAL A 207 10.52 -3.50 17.60
C VAL A 207 10.81 -2.44 16.55
N VAL A 208 10.15 -1.30 16.64
CA VAL A 208 10.21 -0.25 15.61
C VAL A 208 10.50 1.09 16.24
N ALA A 209 11.38 1.85 15.65
CA ALA A 209 11.61 3.27 15.95
C ALA A 209 11.41 4.10 14.69
N GLY A 210 10.94 5.33 14.82
CA GLY A 210 10.71 6.16 13.66
C GLY A 210 10.57 7.64 13.95
N LEU A 211 10.49 8.39 12.86
CA LEU A 211 10.18 9.81 12.82
C LEU A 211 8.85 10.01 12.10
N LYS A 212 8.00 10.82 12.66
CA LYS A 212 6.73 11.24 12.06
C LYS A 212 6.75 12.76 11.88
N PHE A 213 6.44 13.20 10.67
CA PHE A 213 6.39 14.61 10.29
C PHE A 213 4.94 15.04 10.11
N ASP A 214 4.62 16.23 10.60
CA ASP A 214 3.29 16.81 10.50
C ASP A 214 2.93 17.14 9.03
N PRO A 215 1.67 16.98 8.60
CA PRO A 215 1.23 17.37 7.25
C PRO A 215 1.46 18.84 6.89
N ALA A 216 1.62 19.72 7.87
CA ALA A 216 1.93 21.12 7.65
C ALA A 216 3.44 21.40 7.45
N ALA A 217 4.31 20.42 7.70
CA ALA A 217 5.76 20.55 7.49
C ALA A 217 6.13 20.53 6.00
N LEU A 218 7.31 21.02 5.66
CA LEU A 218 7.88 20.88 4.31
C LEU A 218 8.18 19.41 3.98
N LEU A 219 8.68 18.67 4.96
CA LEU A 219 8.81 17.20 4.91
C LEU A 219 7.62 16.61 5.65
N LYS A 220 6.82 15.80 4.98
CA LYS A 220 5.58 15.18 5.47
C LYS A 220 5.69 13.67 5.46
N GLY A 221 4.92 12.98 6.33
CA GLY A 221 4.86 11.53 6.36
C GLY A 221 5.60 10.91 7.52
N ALA A 222 6.11 9.70 7.34
CA ALA A 222 6.83 8.96 8.37
C ALA A 222 7.96 8.12 7.79
N ALA A 223 8.99 7.90 8.60
CA ALA A 223 10.07 6.95 8.33
C ALA A 223 10.27 6.08 9.57
N THR A 224 10.08 4.78 9.44
CA THR A 224 10.25 3.80 10.50
C THR A 224 11.24 2.73 10.11
N PHE A 225 12.07 2.35 11.08
CA PHE A 225 13.03 1.25 10.95
C PHE A 225 12.83 0.33 12.15
N GLY A 226 12.90 -0.96 11.92
CA GLY A 226 12.63 -1.93 12.96
C GLY A 226 13.40 -3.22 12.80
N TYR A 227 13.14 -4.12 13.72
CA TYR A 227 13.60 -5.49 13.70
C TYR A 227 12.41 -6.41 13.92
N ARG A 228 12.29 -7.42 13.07
CA ARG A 228 11.26 -8.47 13.16
C ARG A 228 11.91 -9.79 13.53
N ASP A 229 11.37 -10.42 14.53
CA ASP A 229 11.57 -11.83 14.84
C ASP A 229 10.29 -12.57 14.39
N PHE A 230 10.38 -13.26 13.25
CA PHE A 230 9.27 -13.97 12.58
C PHE A 230 9.44 -15.46 12.82
N GLN A 231 8.50 -16.05 13.54
CA GLN A 231 8.53 -17.44 14.00
C GLN A 231 7.31 -18.21 13.46
N PRO A 232 7.46 -18.98 12.37
CA PRO A 232 6.43 -19.92 11.92
C PRO A 232 6.15 -20.98 13.01
N LEU A 233 4.89 -21.39 13.12
CA LEU A 233 4.50 -22.47 14.05
C LEU A 233 4.87 -23.84 13.48
N SER A 234 4.94 -23.99 12.16
CA SER A 234 5.42 -25.20 11.50
C SER A 234 6.94 -25.22 11.41
N PRO A 235 7.62 -26.29 11.88
CA PRO A 235 9.08 -26.40 11.78
C PRO A 235 9.57 -26.56 10.33
N ALA A 236 8.69 -26.84 9.37
CA ALA A 236 9.04 -26.94 7.97
C ALA A 236 9.21 -25.57 7.29
N VAL A 237 8.66 -24.52 7.86
CA VAL A 237 8.79 -23.15 7.35
C VAL A 237 9.96 -22.46 8.05
N PRO A 238 10.93 -21.90 7.33
CA PRO A 238 12.07 -21.25 7.95
C PRO A 238 11.66 -19.98 8.69
N SER A 239 12.30 -19.72 9.84
CA SER A 239 12.15 -18.45 10.57
C SER A 239 12.93 -17.33 9.89
N PHE A 240 12.57 -16.07 10.20
CA PHE A 240 13.32 -14.90 9.77
C PHE A 240 13.56 -13.97 10.96
N GLN A 241 14.79 -13.52 11.07
CA GLN A 241 15.18 -12.49 12.03
C GLN A 241 15.97 -11.42 11.27
N GLY A 242 15.48 -10.17 11.30
CA GLY A 242 16.16 -9.14 10.54
C GLY A 242 15.50 -7.77 10.55
N ALA A 243 16.18 -6.85 9.89
CA ALA A 243 15.74 -5.46 9.78
C ALA A 243 14.48 -5.34 8.89
N THR A 244 13.57 -4.48 9.32
CA THR A 244 12.40 -4.01 8.58
C THR A 244 12.46 -2.50 8.40
N ALA A 245 11.79 -2.00 7.37
CA ALA A 245 11.68 -0.56 7.11
C ALA A 245 10.34 -0.23 6.45
N ALA A 246 9.75 0.88 6.87
CA ALA A 246 8.60 1.48 6.19
C ALA A 246 8.79 3.00 6.16
N VAL A 247 8.99 3.55 4.98
CA VAL A 247 9.19 4.97 4.75
C VAL A 247 8.15 5.44 3.76
N ASP A 248 7.43 6.49 4.10
CA ASP A 248 6.54 7.22 3.21
C ASP A 248 6.74 8.71 3.48
N LEU A 249 7.47 9.37 2.60
CA LEU A 249 7.87 10.76 2.75
C LEU A 249 7.50 11.57 1.51
N ALA A 250 6.97 12.75 1.73
CA ALA A 250 6.79 13.77 0.71
C ALA A 250 7.51 15.06 1.15
N TYR A 251 8.44 15.52 0.32
CA TYR A 251 9.16 16.76 0.53
C TYR A 251 8.72 17.81 -0.48
N VAL A 252 8.25 18.95 0.02
CA VAL A 252 7.71 20.05 -0.78
C VAL A 252 8.51 21.30 -0.44
N PRO A 253 9.75 21.43 -0.96
CA PRO A 253 10.63 22.59 -0.65
C PRO A 253 10.10 23.90 -1.21
N PHE A 254 9.41 23.82 -2.34
CA PHE A 254 8.81 24.96 -3.03
C PHE A 254 7.41 24.56 -3.54
N ASP A 255 6.53 25.51 -3.74
CA ASP A 255 5.17 25.27 -4.26
C ASP A 255 5.17 24.60 -5.65
N SER A 256 6.29 24.68 -6.38
CA SER A 256 6.47 24.11 -7.70
C SER A 256 7.06 22.72 -7.74
N THR A 257 7.61 22.23 -6.60
CA THR A 257 8.38 20.99 -6.55
C THR A 257 7.87 20.07 -5.45
N ARG A 258 7.57 18.83 -5.81
CA ARG A 258 7.23 17.77 -4.86
C ARG A 258 8.07 16.53 -5.15
N LEU A 259 8.77 16.07 -4.14
CA LEU A 259 9.51 14.80 -4.14
C LEU A 259 8.77 13.82 -3.24
N THR A 260 8.66 12.56 -3.67
CA THR A 260 8.16 11.49 -2.80
C THR A 260 9.16 10.35 -2.74
N LEU A 261 9.21 9.68 -1.60
CA LEU A 261 10.02 8.49 -1.39
C LEU A 261 9.22 7.50 -0.56
N THR A 262 9.03 6.30 -1.11
CA THR A 262 8.48 5.15 -0.38
C THR A 262 9.54 4.06 -0.32
N VAL A 263 9.80 3.51 0.87
CA VAL A 263 10.69 2.35 1.04
C VAL A 263 9.96 1.32 1.88
N THR A 264 10.03 0.07 1.46
CA THR A 264 9.43 -1.07 2.18
C THR A 264 10.45 -2.19 2.31
N ARG A 265 10.61 -2.74 3.52
CA ARG A 265 11.32 -3.99 3.75
C ARG A 265 10.59 -4.78 4.83
N ASP A 266 9.92 -5.86 4.44
CA ASP A 266 9.23 -6.75 5.37
C ASP A 266 8.92 -8.10 4.73
N VAL A 267 8.51 -9.07 5.58
CA VAL A 267 8.02 -10.37 5.17
C VAL A 267 6.66 -10.25 4.48
N GLN A 268 6.50 -10.94 3.36
CA GLN A 268 5.25 -11.07 2.62
C GLN A 268 4.95 -12.54 2.36
N TYR A 269 3.69 -12.94 2.50
CA TYR A 269 3.28 -14.30 2.22
C TYR A 269 3.16 -14.55 0.72
N SER A 270 3.65 -15.71 0.29
CA SER A 270 3.60 -16.18 -1.09
C SER A 270 2.37 -17.09 -1.30
N TYR A 271 1.88 -17.19 -2.53
CA TYR A 271 0.88 -18.20 -2.90
C TYR A 271 1.48 -19.60 -3.02
N ASP A 272 2.81 -19.71 -3.18
CA ASP A 272 3.50 -20.98 -3.37
C ASP A 272 3.68 -21.70 -2.02
N VAL A 273 3.11 -22.89 -1.90
CA VAL A 273 3.20 -23.75 -0.70
C VAL A 273 4.66 -24.11 -0.37
N ASN A 274 5.49 -24.30 -1.40
CA ASN A 274 6.89 -24.68 -1.26
C ASN A 274 7.81 -23.50 -0.94
N GLN A 275 7.37 -22.29 -1.25
CA GLN A 275 8.04 -21.02 -0.91
C GLN A 275 7.07 -20.10 -0.15
N PRO A 276 6.72 -20.43 1.11
CA PRO A 276 5.56 -19.89 1.81
C PRO A 276 5.62 -18.38 2.07
N TYR A 277 6.79 -17.78 2.02
CA TYR A 277 6.95 -16.34 2.14
C TYR A 277 8.21 -15.85 1.41
N TYR A 278 8.25 -14.57 1.19
CA TYR A 278 9.43 -13.87 0.67
C TYR A 278 9.70 -12.58 1.47
N LEU A 279 10.94 -12.15 1.47
CA LEU A 279 11.33 -10.85 1.97
C LEU A 279 11.23 -9.85 0.81
N LEU A 280 10.26 -8.93 0.91
CA LEU A 280 10.15 -7.80 0.00
C LEU A 280 11.08 -6.70 0.45
N THR A 281 11.92 -6.20 -0.45
CA THR A 281 12.69 -4.98 -0.27
C THR A 281 12.47 -4.10 -1.49
N GLY A 282 11.84 -2.96 -1.30
CA GLY A 282 11.47 -2.06 -2.38
C GLY A 282 11.71 -0.59 -2.06
N ALA A 283 11.96 0.19 -3.09
CA ALA A 283 12.03 1.64 -3.01
C ALA A 283 11.41 2.26 -4.27
N THR A 284 10.57 3.26 -4.07
CA THR A 284 9.97 4.05 -5.15
C THR A 284 10.15 5.54 -4.88
N GLY A 285 10.63 6.26 -5.88
CA GLY A 285 10.78 7.71 -5.83
C GLY A 285 10.00 8.40 -6.93
N SER A 286 9.48 9.58 -6.67
CA SER A 286 8.93 10.44 -7.70
C SER A 286 9.33 11.90 -7.52
N ILE A 287 9.36 12.60 -8.63
CA ILE A 287 9.49 14.05 -8.69
C ILE A 287 8.35 14.62 -9.53
N SER A 288 7.68 15.62 -9.01
CA SER A 288 6.74 16.45 -9.77
C SER A 288 7.24 17.89 -9.73
N GLN A 289 7.44 18.47 -10.90
CA GLN A 289 8.01 19.81 -11.06
C GLN A 289 7.16 20.64 -12.00
N ARG A 290 6.68 21.79 -11.53
CA ARG A 290 6.14 22.81 -12.43
C ARG A 290 7.30 23.45 -13.20
N ILE A 291 7.30 23.30 -14.54
CA ILE A 291 8.40 23.73 -15.40
C ILE A 291 8.21 25.17 -15.83
N TYR A 292 7.03 25.49 -16.41
CA TYR A 292 6.71 26.80 -16.93
C TYR A 292 5.22 27.06 -16.91
N GLY A 293 4.80 28.17 -16.27
CA GLY A 293 3.39 28.55 -16.18
C GLY A 293 2.51 27.41 -15.65
N PRO A 294 1.52 26.95 -16.42
CA PRO A 294 0.63 25.86 -16.01
C PRO A 294 1.18 24.44 -16.32
N VAL A 295 2.38 24.32 -16.89
CA VAL A 295 2.96 23.04 -17.31
C VAL A 295 3.78 22.41 -16.19
N ASP A 296 3.53 21.14 -15.90
CA ASP A 296 4.34 20.31 -15.01
C ASP A 296 4.94 19.11 -15.73
N ALA A 297 6.00 18.55 -15.18
CA ALA A 297 6.53 17.25 -15.52
C ALA A 297 6.61 16.37 -14.27
N VAL A 298 6.43 15.06 -14.47
CA VAL A 298 6.53 14.04 -13.42
C VAL A 298 7.52 12.99 -13.87
N GLY A 299 8.44 12.60 -12.98
CA GLY A 299 9.31 11.44 -13.15
C GLY A 299 9.09 10.45 -12.02
N ARG A 300 9.13 9.15 -12.31
CA ARG A 300 8.96 8.05 -11.34
C ARG A 300 10.00 6.98 -11.58
N ILE A 301 10.51 6.40 -10.51
CA ILE A 301 11.42 5.26 -10.55
C ILE A 301 11.14 4.35 -9.37
N GLY A 302 11.19 3.05 -9.59
CA GLY A 302 11.01 2.06 -8.53
C GLY A 302 11.85 0.81 -8.78
N ALA A 303 12.25 0.17 -7.69
CA ALA A 303 12.94 -1.11 -7.71
C ALA A 303 12.48 -1.96 -6.52
N ASP A 304 12.02 -3.17 -6.80
CA ASP A 304 11.57 -4.13 -5.81
C ASP A 304 12.33 -5.45 -5.98
N ARG A 305 12.67 -6.07 -4.87
CA ARG A 305 13.34 -7.35 -4.79
C ARG A 305 12.56 -8.28 -3.87
N LEU A 306 12.18 -9.46 -4.39
CA LEU A 306 11.46 -10.52 -3.70
C LEU A 306 12.44 -11.67 -3.48
N GLU A 307 12.85 -11.90 -2.23
CA GLU A 307 13.74 -13.01 -1.84
C GLU A 307 12.90 -14.12 -1.19
N TYR A 308 12.67 -15.19 -1.93
CA TYR A 308 11.84 -16.31 -1.48
C TYR A 308 12.57 -17.16 -0.44
N ARG A 309 11.80 -17.82 0.41
CA ARG A 309 12.28 -18.74 1.43
C ARG A 309 11.66 -20.13 1.19
N ASP A 310 12.53 -21.11 1.01
CA ASP A 310 12.13 -22.48 0.67
C ASP A 310 11.68 -23.23 1.93
N ARG A 311 10.58 -23.95 1.83
CA ARG A 311 10.12 -24.88 2.85
C ARG A 311 11.10 -26.07 2.94
N ALA A 312 11.40 -26.54 4.14
CA ALA A 312 12.32 -27.65 4.35
C ALA A 312 11.84 -28.92 3.65
N GLY A 313 12.69 -29.50 2.81
CA GLY A 313 12.41 -30.72 2.06
C GLY A 313 11.45 -30.59 0.88
N ALA A 314 11.04 -29.37 0.54
CA ALA A 314 10.15 -29.13 -0.59
C ALA A 314 10.91 -29.16 -1.93
N ALA A 315 10.25 -29.66 -2.96
CA ALA A 315 10.71 -29.56 -4.34
C ALA A 315 10.31 -28.17 -4.88
N VAL A 316 11.27 -27.29 -5.05
CA VAL A 316 11.06 -25.95 -5.59
C VAL A 316 11.54 -25.87 -7.03
N ALA A 317 10.87 -25.03 -7.83
CA ALA A 317 11.27 -24.79 -9.23
C ALA A 317 12.66 -24.12 -9.31
N ALA A 318 12.99 -23.30 -8.34
CA ALA A 318 14.31 -22.66 -8.19
C ALA A 318 14.59 -22.41 -6.71
N ALA A 319 15.67 -22.99 -6.20
CA ALA A 319 16.15 -22.71 -4.84
C ALA A 319 16.70 -21.28 -4.75
N ASP A 320 16.57 -20.68 -3.55
CA ASP A 320 17.03 -19.29 -3.30
C ASP A 320 16.55 -18.29 -4.34
N ARG A 321 15.32 -18.45 -4.82
CA ARG A 321 14.72 -17.61 -5.86
C ARG A 321 14.71 -16.15 -5.46
N VAL A 322 15.16 -15.31 -6.38
CA VAL A 322 15.10 -13.85 -6.25
C VAL A 322 14.49 -13.27 -7.52
N ASP A 323 13.34 -12.62 -7.37
CA ASP A 323 12.74 -11.83 -8.45
C ASP A 323 13.05 -10.34 -8.22
N ARG A 324 13.25 -9.61 -9.32
CA ARG A 324 13.43 -8.15 -9.29
C ARG A 324 12.42 -7.51 -10.22
N ILE A 325 11.84 -6.42 -9.75
CA ILE A 325 10.88 -5.62 -10.52
C ILE A 325 11.42 -4.19 -10.55
N ASN A 326 11.61 -3.67 -11.76
CA ASN A 326 12.00 -2.29 -11.97
C ASN A 326 10.87 -1.54 -12.66
N SER A 327 10.59 -0.33 -12.22
CA SER A 327 9.59 0.55 -12.80
C SER A 327 10.18 1.91 -13.13
N TYR A 328 9.82 2.44 -14.28
CA TYR A 328 10.23 3.76 -14.77
C TYR A 328 9.02 4.45 -15.35
N GLY A 329 8.81 5.69 -15.00
CA GLY A 329 7.66 6.43 -15.51
C GLY A 329 7.95 7.91 -15.68
N GLY A 330 7.21 8.52 -16.59
CA GLY A 330 7.27 9.95 -16.81
C GLY A 330 5.96 10.49 -17.33
N GLY A 331 5.76 11.78 -17.21
CA GLY A 331 4.56 12.42 -17.72
C GLY A 331 4.69 13.93 -17.79
N ILE A 332 3.83 14.52 -18.60
CA ILE A 332 3.68 15.98 -18.74
C ILE A 332 2.23 16.31 -18.44
N GLY A 333 2.00 17.39 -17.72
CA GLY A 333 0.66 17.86 -17.37
C GLY A 333 0.47 19.33 -17.62
N TYR A 334 -0.77 19.71 -17.81
CA TYR A 334 -1.22 21.09 -17.96
C TYR A 334 -2.31 21.40 -16.94
N HIS A 335 -2.12 22.44 -16.14
CA HIS A 335 -3.07 22.89 -15.15
C HIS A 335 -4.02 23.94 -15.73
N MET A 336 -5.32 23.62 -15.74
CA MET A 336 -6.38 24.55 -16.08
C MET A 336 -6.98 25.15 -14.80
N GLY A 337 -6.52 26.32 -14.44
CA GLY A 337 -6.87 26.94 -13.17
C GLY A 337 -6.17 26.24 -11.98
N ARG A 338 -6.88 26.13 -10.84
CA ARG A 338 -6.30 25.59 -9.59
C ARG A 338 -6.62 24.11 -9.38
N ASP A 339 -7.65 23.62 -10.00
CA ASP A 339 -8.28 22.35 -9.63
C ASP A 339 -8.24 21.28 -10.71
N LEU A 340 -8.06 21.66 -11.98
CA LEU A 340 -8.07 20.73 -13.10
C LEU A 340 -6.66 20.56 -13.68
N ARG A 341 -6.21 19.32 -13.77
CA ARG A 341 -4.97 18.95 -14.46
C ARG A 341 -5.26 17.91 -15.52
N ILE A 342 -4.77 18.13 -16.73
CA ILE A 342 -4.77 17.18 -17.83
C ILE A 342 -3.33 16.80 -18.12
N GLY A 343 -3.03 15.52 -18.18
CA GLY A 343 -1.67 15.03 -18.41
C GLY A 343 -1.62 13.80 -19.32
N PHE A 344 -0.43 13.51 -19.80
CA PHE A 344 -0.08 12.28 -20.48
C PHE A 344 1.05 11.60 -19.73
N ASN A 345 0.95 10.30 -19.51
CA ASN A 345 1.92 9.50 -18.76
C ASN A 345 2.36 8.30 -19.57
N VAL A 346 3.60 7.89 -19.35
CA VAL A 346 4.19 6.64 -19.86
C VAL A 346 4.88 5.96 -18.69
N ASP A 347 4.54 4.70 -18.46
CA ASP A 347 5.11 3.89 -17.37
C ASP A 347 5.56 2.54 -17.93
N ARG A 348 6.79 2.15 -17.65
CA ARG A 348 7.37 0.86 -18.00
C ARG A 348 7.65 0.06 -16.73
N GLN A 349 7.26 -1.20 -16.72
CA GLN A 349 7.60 -2.16 -15.67
C GLN A 349 8.30 -3.37 -16.29
N GLN A 350 9.32 -3.86 -15.59
CA GLN A 350 10.06 -5.05 -16.01
C GLN A 350 10.31 -5.94 -14.82
N ARG A 351 9.98 -7.24 -14.95
CA ARG A 351 10.31 -8.27 -13.99
C ARG A 351 11.37 -9.19 -14.54
N THR A 352 12.41 -9.44 -13.76
CA THR A 352 13.43 -10.45 -14.00
C THR A 352 13.34 -11.54 -12.93
N SER A 353 13.39 -12.80 -13.33
CA SER A 353 13.31 -13.98 -12.48
C SER A 353 14.21 -15.07 -13.04
N VAL A 354 14.60 -16.03 -12.21
CA VAL A 354 15.23 -17.28 -12.66
C VAL A 354 14.23 -18.24 -13.32
N ILE A 355 12.93 -17.96 -13.20
CA ILE A 355 11.85 -18.72 -13.82
C ILE A 355 11.40 -17.92 -15.05
N ASP A 356 11.62 -18.48 -16.25
CA ASP A 356 11.37 -17.78 -17.53
C ASP A 356 9.91 -17.33 -17.68
N SER A 357 8.95 -18.13 -17.26
CA SER A 357 7.52 -17.78 -17.30
C SER A 357 7.12 -16.62 -16.39
N ARG A 358 8.05 -16.15 -15.54
CA ARG A 358 7.85 -15.02 -14.62
C ARG A 358 8.56 -13.76 -15.09
N GLN A 359 9.27 -13.81 -16.23
CA GLN A 359 9.95 -12.66 -16.81
C GLN A 359 9.01 -11.94 -17.76
N TYR A 360 8.78 -10.67 -17.52
CA TYR A 360 7.96 -9.85 -18.43
C TYR A 360 8.40 -8.41 -18.47
N THR A 361 8.02 -7.76 -19.57
CA THR A 361 8.07 -6.31 -19.74
C THR A 361 6.65 -5.83 -20.06
N GLY A 362 6.23 -4.72 -19.45
CA GLY A 362 4.97 -4.06 -19.73
C GLY A 362 5.18 -2.56 -19.89
N LEU A 363 4.50 -1.95 -20.85
CA LEU A 363 4.46 -0.53 -21.11
C LEU A 363 3.00 -0.05 -21.06
N LYS A 364 2.75 0.97 -20.23
CA LYS A 364 1.45 1.64 -20.14
C LYS A 364 1.61 3.09 -20.53
N TYR A 365 0.74 3.57 -21.39
CA TYR A 365 0.70 4.99 -21.73
C TYR A 365 -0.73 5.47 -21.91
N GLY A 366 -0.99 6.70 -21.49
CA GLY A 366 -2.34 7.21 -21.55
C GLY A 366 -2.49 8.60 -20.94
N PHE A 367 -3.66 9.14 -21.15
CA PHE A 367 -4.08 10.41 -20.60
C PHE A 367 -4.59 10.25 -19.17
N ALA A 368 -4.45 11.32 -18.41
CA ALA A 368 -5.03 11.47 -17.09
C ALA A 368 -5.68 12.85 -16.95
N VAL A 369 -6.86 12.90 -16.36
CA VAL A 369 -7.56 14.13 -16.00
C VAL A 369 -7.87 14.05 -14.53
N THR A 370 -7.39 15.01 -13.73
CA THR A 370 -7.67 15.06 -12.30
C THR A 370 -8.33 16.37 -11.94
N TYR A 371 -9.38 16.30 -11.15
CA TYR A 371 -10.08 17.46 -10.61
C TYR A 371 -10.15 17.35 -9.11
N GLY A 372 -9.70 18.41 -8.46
CA GLY A 372 -9.83 18.43 -7.04
C GLY A 372 -8.58 17.99 -6.26
N THR A 373 -7.51 17.68 -6.93
CA THR A 373 -6.25 17.17 -6.32
C THR A 373 -5.25 18.28 -6.02
#